data_7acd049cca0e6714b88f84ae37e9d35e
#
_entry.id   7acd049cca0e6714b88f84ae37e9d35e
#
_cell.length_a   1.000
_cell.length_b   1.000
_cell.length_c   1.000
_cell.angle_alpha   90.00
_cell.angle_beta   90.00
_cell.angle_gamma   90.00
#
_symmetry.space_group_name_H-M   'P 1'
#
loop_
_entity.id
_entity.type
_entity.pdbx_description
1 polymer ?
#
loop_
_entity_poly.entity_id
_entity_poly.type
_entity_poly.pdbx_seq_one_letter_code
_entity_poly.pdbx_strand_id
1 'polypeptide(L)'
;RSTLSSSSAASDVYKRQVLNIDGMNDYSRSKKSTKKRITSATFVNEPNEELAILKGRVDGLEAQQNDIEAGAFSSTTTMDGKAVMWGGAVKGADTLGGAETVQTGYSYTMNLNTSFTGDDNLYTRLKGGAHGPVWGLKETYHIETKQTSDAFKVDKIWYTFPVGESFTAFVGPRIENYYMYITPSIYKPGALKSMKLGGNSNFGASTDVGFGFKYELDNGFGIASNVVDKSADGSGLLEGSLDTQTGGLLGEYSIRKWDTQVAYTTDRWHVSATVSDAQNWTSQNYNATALAAGMDGRDGDTLGVAFRSYWMPENTGGITPDVSVGYDIKGTDNQTAGLPKEATSWFIGLSWKDILQAEDRIGLAATQPLKVSNCQGACTCL
;
A
#
# COMPACT_ATOMS: atom_id res chain seq x y z
N ARG A 1 18.59 -15.16 -20.92
CA ARG A 1 19.52 -14.48 -19.99
C ARG A 1 18.72 -14.15 -18.76
N SER A 2 18.89 -14.94 -17.69
CA SER A 2 18.26 -14.73 -16.41
C SER A 2 18.91 -13.51 -15.74
N THR A 3 18.13 -12.48 -15.50
CA THR A 3 18.50 -11.42 -14.57
C THR A 3 18.37 -11.98 -13.15
N LEU A 4 19.48 -12.20 -12.50
CA LEU A 4 19.53 -12.54 -11.07
C LEU A 4 18.87 -11.39 -10.28
N SER A 5 17.91 -11.71 -9.43
CA SER A 5 17.28 -10.74 -8.55
C SER A 5 18.32 -10.17 -7.58
N SER A 6 18.19 -8.89 -7.22
CA SER A 6 19.12 -8.21 -6.30
C SER A 6 19.24 -8.89 -4.93
N SER A 7 18.23 -9.64 -4.50
CA SER A 7 18.25 -10.43 -3.27
C SER A 7 19.19 -11.64 -3.30
N SER A 8 19.34 -12.28 -4.46
CA SER A 8 20.25 -13.40 -4.63
C SER A 8 21.71 -12.94 -4.58
N ALA A 9 22.01 -11.79 -5.18
CA ALA A 9 23.36 -11.21 -5.13
C ALA A 9 23.80 -10.83 -3.70
N ALA A 10 22.91 -10.24 -2.91
CA ALA A 10 23.19 -9.90 -1.51
C ALA A 10 23.40 -11.15 -0.65
N SER A 11 22.61 -12.22 -0.86
CA SER A 11 22.77 -13.49 -0.17
C SER A 11 24.09 -14.19 -0.52
N ASP A 12 24.52 -14.13 -1.78
CA ASP A 12 25.79 -14.74 -2.22
C ASP A 12 27.02 -13.98 -1.69
N VAL A 13 26.93 -12.65 -1.58
CA VAL A 13 27.98 -11.84 -0.96
C VAL A 13 28.10 -12.18 0.53
N TYR A 14 26.98 -12.30 1.24
CA TYR A 14 26.97 -12.68 2.66
C TYR A 14 27.53 -14.08 2.89
N LYS A 15 27.13 -15.07 2.08
CA LYS A 15 27.67 -16.44 2.16
C LYS A 15 29.19 -16.49 1.89
N ARG A 16 29.69 -15.69 0.95
CA ARG A 16 31.13 -15.59 0.69
C ARG A 16 31.89 -14.93 1.83
N GLN A 17 31.29 -13.95 2.51
CA GLN A 17 31.90 -13.35 3.70
C GLN A 17 31.96 -14.32 4.88
N VAL A 18 30.93 -15.12 5.11
CA VAL A 18 30.90 -16.15 6.17
C VAL A 18 31.95 -17.25 5.89
N LEU A 19 32.09 -17.70 4.64
CA LEU A 19 33.10 -18.65 4.23
C LEU A 19 34.53 -18.09 4.41
N ASN A 20 34.74 -16.78 4.22
CA ASN A 20 36.02 -16.15 4.43
C ASN A 20 36.38 -16.03 5.92
N ILE A 21 35.38 -15.87 6.79
CA ILE A 21 35.59 -15.88 8.27
C ILE A 21 35.96 -17.29 8.75
N ASP A 22 35.34 -18.33 8.22
CA ASP A 22 35.71 -19.71 8.54
C ASP A 22 37.11 -20.05 8.05
N GLY A 23 37.53 -19.58 6.88
CA GLY A 23 38.89 -19.72 6.38
C GLY A 23 39.92 -19.00 7.25
N MET A 24 39.60 -17.84 7.83
CA MET A 24 40.46 -17.14 8.79
C MET A 24 40.57 -17.89 10.11
N ASN A 25 39.55 -18.55 10.59
CA ASN A 25 39.58 -19.37 11.79
C ASN A 25 40.40 -20.64 11.60
N ASP A 26 40.40 -21.28 10.45
CA ASP A 26 41.22 -22.42 10.12
C ASP A 26 42.70 -22.02 9.97
N TYR A 27 43.00 -20.84 9.41
CA TYR A 27 44.32 -20.30 9.32
C TYR A 27 44.93 -19.99 10.71
N SER A 28 44.10 -19.54 11.65
CA SER A 28 44.52 -19.30 13.04
C SER A 28 44.77 -20.60 13.83
N ARG A 29 44.08 -21.70 13.49
CA ARG A 29 44.29 -23.02 14.11
C ARG A 29 45.51 -23.78 13.57
N SER A 30 45.92 -23.55 12.34
CA SER A 30 47.08 -24.22 11.75
C SER A 30 48.43 -23.65 12.22
N LYS A 31 48.44 -22.52 12.90
CA LYS A 31 49.67 -21.90 13.46
C LYS A 31 50.11 -22.47 14.82
N LYS A 32 49.86 -23.73 15.09
CA LYS A 32 50.55 -24.39 16.20
C LYS A 32 51.84 -25.01 15.69
N SER A 33 52.93 -24.35 16.10
CA SER A 33 54.30 -24.86 16.07
C SER A 33 55.09 -24.70 14.78
N THR A 34 55.72 -23.57 14.64
CA THR A 34 57.19 -23.51 14.35
C THR A 34 57.69 -22.13 14.80
N LYS A 35 58.57 -22.10 15.78
CA LYS A 35 59.32 -20.89 16.15
C LYS A 35 60.21 -20.48 14.96
N LYS A 36 59.63 -19.75 14.02
CA LYS A 36 60.43 -19.06 13.00
C LYS A 36 60.93 -17.76 13.62
N ARG A 37 62.23 -17.59 13.66
CA ARG A 37 62.88 -16.35 14.08
C ARG A 37 62.32 -15.22 13.21
N ILE A 38 61.63 -14.29 13.84
CA ILE A 38 61.10 -13.09 13.18
C ILE A 38 62.38 -12.24 12.87
N THR A 39 62.74 -12.15 11.61
CA THR A 39 63.73 -11.18 11.14
C THR A 39 63.00 -9.86 10.87
N SER A 40 63.72 -8.73 11.01
CA SER A 40 63.15 -7.39 10.76
C SER A 40 62.50 -7.24 9.38
N ALA A 41 62.96 -8.00 8.39
CA ALA A 41 62.39 -8.03 7.05
C ALA A 41 61.03 -8.71 6.98
N THR A 42 60.76 -9.75 7.78
CA THR A 42 59.40 -10.38 7.86
C THR A 42 58.44 -9.54 8.63
N PHE A 43 58.89 -8.75 9.60
CA PHE A 43 58.02 -7.85 10.36
C PHE A 43 57.58 -6.62 9.56
N VAL A 44 58.28 -6.20 8.56
CA VAL A 44 57.94 -5.06 7.68
C VAL A 44 57.14 -5.52 6.47
N ASN A 45 57.31 -6.74 5.98
CA ASN A 45 56.60 -7.22 4.79
C ASN A 45 55.17 -7.70 5.10
N GLU A 46 54.87 -8.32 6.25
CA GLU A 46 53.52 -8.72 6.63
C GLU A 46 52.54 -7.52 6.72
N PRO A 47 52.87 -6.39 7.40
CA PRO A 47 52.03 -5.21 7.41
C PRO A 47 51.82 -4.58 6.02
N ASN A 48 52.83 -4.63 5.16
CA ASN A 48 52.71 -4.08 3.80
C ASN A 48 51.80 -4.92 2.89
N GLU A 49 51.79 -6.25 3.04
CA GLU A 49 50.89 -7.12 2.32
C GLU A 49 49.43 -6.94 2.81
N GLU A 50 49.19 -6.84 4.11
CA GLU A 50 47.90 -6.56 4.68
C GLU A 50 47.39 -5.17 4.26
N LEU A 51 48.28 -4.18 4.23
CA LEU A 51 47.92 -2.82 3.79
C LEU A 51 47.57 -2.79 2.29
N ALA A 52 48.27 -3.54 1.46
CA ALA A 52 47.98 -3.67 0.03
C ALA A 52 46.65 -4.37 -0.21
N ILE A 53 46.35 -5.42 0.55
CA ILE A 53 45.03 -6.11 0.50
C ILE A 53 43.92 -5.19 0.98
N LEU A 54 44.13 -4.45 2.08
CA LEU A 54 43.15 -3.50 2.59
C LEU A 54 42.86 -2.39 1.59
N LYS A 55 43.95 -1.84 0.98
CA LYS A 55 43.79 -0.82 -0.07
C LYS A 55 43.01 -1.35 -1.27
N GLY A 56 43.35 -2.54 -1.77
CA GLY A 56 42.58 -3.14 -2.88
C GLY A 56 41.13 -3.39 -2.55
N ARG A 57 40.80 -3.68 -1.28
CA ARG A 57 39.40 -3.80 -0.84
C ARG A 57 38.69 -2.45 -0.77
N VAL A 58 39.38 -1.42 -0.28
CA VAL A 58 38.84 -0.04 -0.25
C VAL A 58 38.63 0.46 -1.66
N ASP A 59 39.63 0.33 -2.55
CA ASP A 59 39.50 0.72 -3.96
C ASP A 59 38.33 -0.01 -4.67
N GLY A 60 38.13 -1.30 -4.34
CA GLY A 60 37.02 -2.09 -4.87
C GLY A 60 35.67 -1.66 -4.32
N LEU A 61 35.58 -1.27 -3.06
CA LEU A 61 34.36 -0.73 -2.45
C LEU A 61 34.04 0.67 -2.98
N GLU A 62 35.05 1.52 -3.15
CA GLU A 62 34.88 2.84 -3.76
C GLU A 62 34.41 2.74 -5.22
N ALA A 63 34.93 1.79 -6.00
CA ALA A 63 34.46 1.54 -7.36
C ALA A 63 33.00 1.06 -7.38
N GLN A 64 32.62 0.15 -6.47
CA GLN A 64 31.24 -0.30 -6.35
C GLN A 64 30.30 0.82 -5.88
N GLN A 65 30.74 1.68 -4.97
CA GLN A 65 29.97 2.83 -4.53
C GLN A 65 29.77 3.83 -5.67
N ASN A 66 30.82 4.12 -6.44
CA ASN A 66 30.73 4.99 -7.61
C ASN A 66 29.81 4.43 -8.70
N ASP A 67 29.81 3.11 -8.92
CA ASP A 67 28.89 2.45 -9.87
C ASP A 67 27.44 2.53 -9.38
N ILE A 68 27.20 2.39 -8.08
CA ILE A 68 25.88 2.54 -7.46
C ILE A 68 25.43 4.01 -7.56
N GLU A 69 26.30 4.96 -7.24
CA GLU A 69 26.00 6.39 -7.32
C GLU A 69 25.76 6.85 -8.76
N ALA A 70 26.52 6.35 -9.72
CA ALA A 70 26.31 6.64 -11.15
C ALA A 70 25.01 6.07 -11.72
N GLY A 71 24.51 4.97 -11.14
CA GLY A 71 23.23 4.37 -11.49
C GLY A 71 22.06 4.85 -10.63
N ALA A 72 22.32 5.55 -9.54
CA ALA A 72 21.28 6.03 -8.63
C ALA A 72 20.62 7.30 -9.17
N PHE A 73 19.30 7.37 -9.09
CA PHE A 73 18.52 8.56 -9.43
C PHE A 73 18.90 9.76 -8.53
N SER A 74 19.17 9.49 -7.25
CA SER A 74 19.59 10.45 -6.24
C SER A 74 20.08 9.71 -5.00
N SER A 75 20.97 10.32 -4.22
CA SER A 75 21.41 9.80 -2.92
C SER A 75 20.31 9.87 -1.84
N THR A 76 19.32 10.75 -2.03
CA THR A 76 18.22 10.97 -1.07
C THR A 76 16.87 10.48 -1.56
N THR A 77 16.75 10.11 -2.84
CA THR A 77 15.49 9.69 -3.44
C THR A 77 15.63 8.33 -4.09
N THR A 78 14.81 7.38 -3.66
CA THR A 78 14.63 6.10 -4.35
C THR A 78 13.42 6.15 -5.27
N MET A 79 13.51 5.46 -6.39
CA MET A 79 12.44 5.35 -7.36
C MET A 79 12.07 3.90 -7.57
N ASP A 80 10.78 3.59 -7.44
CA ASP A 80 10.20 2.31 -7.84
C ASP A 80 8.94 2.54 -8.68
N GLY A 81 8.43 1.50 -9.29
CA GLY A 81 7.20 1.63 -10.05
C GLY A 81 6.76 0.34 -10.73
N LYS A 82 5.64 0.43 -11.42
CA LYS A 82 5.11 -0.67 -12.22
C LYS A 82 4.40 -0.19 -13.47
N ALA A 83 4.51 -0.98 -14.54
CA ALA A 83 3.68 -0.89 -15.72
C ALA A 83 2.68 -2.05 -15.72
N VAL A 84 1.41 -1.75 -15.93
CA VAL A 84 0.35 -2.75 -16.07
C VAL A 84 -0.23 -2.59 -17.47
N MET A 85 -0.21 -3.68 -18.23
CA MET A 85 -0.90 -3.80 -19.51
C MET A 85 -2.05 -4.77 -19.32
N TRP A 86 -3.20 -4.47 -19.86
CA TRP A 86 -4.38 -5.30 -19.75
C TRP A 86 -5.12 -5.41 -21.07
N GLY A 87 -5.85 -6.49 -21.22
CA GLY A 87 -6.76 -6.73 -22.32
C GLY A 87 -7.90 -7.60 -21.86
N GLY A 88 -9.10 -7.34 -22.39
CA GLY A 88 -10.27 -8.10 -22.00
C GLY A 88 -11.53 -7.66 -22.73
N ALA A 89 -12.60 -8.42 -22.51
CA ALA A 89 -13.95 -8.12 -22.96
C ALA A 89 -14.95 -8.49 -21.85
N VAL A 90 -16.03 -7.75 -21.77
CA VAL A 90 -17.11 -7.99 -20.81
C VAL A 90 -18.41 -8.14 -21.57
N LYS A 91 -19.08 -9.32 -21.44
CA LYS A 91 -20.39 -9.56 -22.03
C LYS A 91 -21.46 -8.78 -21.27
N GLY A 92 -22.36 -8.14 -21.98
CA GLY A 92 -23.40 -7.28 -21.39
C GLY A 92 -22.94 -5.85 -21.14
N ALA A 93 -21.72 -5.48 -21.53
CA ALA A 93 -21.21 -4.12 -21.38
C ALA A 93 -22.03 -3.08 -22.16
N ASP A 94 -22.63 -3.46 -23.29
CA ASP A 94 -23.49 -2.63 -24.11
C ASP A 94 -24.74 -2.12 -23.37
N THR A 95 -25.31 -2.91 -22.49
CA THR A 95 -26.45 -2.53 -21.65
C THR A 95 -26.13 -1.42 -20.66
N LEU A 96 -24.85 -1.16 -20.43
CA LEU A 96 -24.30 -0.19 -19.48
C LEU A 96 -23.53 0.93 -20.18
N GLY A 97 -23.70 1.05 -21.50
CA GLY A 97 -23.04 2.09 -22.31
C GLY A 97 -21.58 1.82 -22.63
N GLY A 98 -21.10 0.59 -22.43
CA GLY A 98 -19.78 0.12 -22.81
C GLY A 98 -19.77 -0.63 -24.13
N ALA A 99 -18.62 -1.19 -24.50
CA ALA A 99 -18.44 -2.02 -25.68
C ALA A 99 -18.09 -3.47 -25.29
N GLU A 100 -18.74 -4.44 -25.92
CA GLU A 100 -18.47 -5.88 -25.70
C GLU A 100 -17.22 -6.38 -26.45
N THR A 101 -16.57 -5.54 -27.24
CA THR A 101 -15.35 -5.89 -27.96
C THR A 101 -14.14 -5.99 -27.03
N VAL A 102 -13.12 -6.71 -27.46
CA VAL A 102 -11.84 -6.76 -26.74
C VAL A 102 -11.25 -5.36 -26.67
N GLN A 103 -10.99 -4.89 -25.48
CA GLN A 103 -10.36 -3.62 -25.18
C GLN A 103 -9.00 -3.85 -24.54
N THR A 104 -8.08 -2.95 -24.78
CA THR A 104 -6.73 -2.98 -24.21
C THR A 104 -6.38 -1.62 -23.61
N GLY A 105 -5.46 -1.62 -22.68
CA GLY A 105 -4.97 -0.39 -22.10
C GLY A 105 -3.75 -0.63 -21.22
N TYR A 106 -3.23 0.45 -20.66
CA TYR A 106 -2.11 0.39 -19.75
C TYR A 106 -2.25 1.40 -18.61
N SER A 107 -1.54 1.14 -17.54
CA SER A 107 -1.24 2.15 -16.51
C SER A 107 0.21 2.04 -16.10
N TYR A 108 0.85 3.18 -15.93
CA TYR A 108 2.20 3.30 -15.40
C TYR A 108 2.17 4.06 -14.08
N THR A 109 2.86 3.55 -13.08
CA THR A 109 2.98 4.15 -11.75
C THR A 109 4.46 4.27 -11.42
N MET A 110 4.88 5.46 -10.99
CA MET A 110 6.22 5.76 -10.51
C MET A 110 6.09 6.32 -9.09
N ASN A 111 6.77 5.70 -8.14
CA ASN A 111 6.86 6.15 -6.76
C ASN A 111 8.24 6.73 -6.52
N LEU A 112 8.29 7.89 -5.92
CA LEU A 112 9.50 8.55 -5.44
C LEU A 112 9.42 8.60 -3.92
N ASN A 113 10.42 8.09 -3.24
CA ASN A 113 10.58 8.13 -1.79
C ASN A 113 11.82 8.95 -1.50
N THR A 114 11.65 10.14 -0.95
CA THR A 114 12.73 11.07 -0.65
C THR A 114 12.86 11.24 0.85
N SER A 115 14.01 10.92 1.41
CA SER A 115 14.33 11.18 2.81
C SER A 115 15.31 12.33 2.93
N PHE A 116 15.07 13.22 3.88
CA PHE A 116 15.92 14.37 4.18
C PHE A 116 16.77 14.16 5.43
N THR A 117 16.28 13.35 6.37
CA THR A 117 16.92 13.11 7.66
C THR A 117 17.41 11.67 7.85
N GLY A 118 17.00 10.75 6.98
CA GLY A 118 17.23 9.31 7.07
C GLY A 118 16.03 8.52 7.60
N ASP A 119 15.21 9.12 8.46
CA ASP A 119 14.07 8.48 9.11
C ASP A 119 12.71 9.00 8.63
N ASP A 120 12.71 10.03 7.79
CA ASP A 120 11.53 10.65 7.21
C ASP A 120 11.28 10.20 5.76
N ASN A 121 10.12 10.48 5.22
CA ASN A 121 9.81 10.17 3.82
C ASN A 121 8.83 11.18 3.23
N LEU A 122 9.29 11.90 2.21
CA LEU A 122 8.40 12.57 1.27
C LEU A 122 8.05 11.59 0.15
N TYR A 123 6.85 11.03 0.23
CA TYR A 123 6.33 10.14 -0.80
C TYR A 123 5.63 10.93 -1.89
N THR A 124 6.06 10.71 -3.13
CA THR A 124 5.39 11.26 -4.31
C THR A 124 5.10 10.16 -5.31
N ARG A 125 3.85 10.05 -5.76
CA ARG A 125 3.47 9.12 -6.83
C ARG A 125 3.06 9.90 -8.07
N LEU A 126 3.71 9.57 -9.18
CA LEU A 126 3.25 9.95 -10.51
C LEU A 126 2.54 8.77 -11.15
N LYS A 127 1.41 9.01 -11.79
CA LYS A 127 0.64 7.97 -12.46
C LYS A 127 0.10 8.48 -13.80
N GLY A 128 0.22 7.62 -14.81
CA GLY A 128 -0.31 7.86 -16.14
C GLY A 128 -0.94 6.61 -16.74
N GLY A 129 -1.75 6.76 -17.77
CA GLY A 129 -2.33 5.64 -18.48
C GLY A 129 -3.35 6.06 -19.51
N ALA A 130 -3.64 5.14 -20.41
CA ALA A 130 -4.66 5.27 -21.42
C ALA A 130 -5.72 4.19 -21.24
N HIS A 131 -6.92 4.52 -21.71
CA HIS A 131 -8.10 3.68 -21.65
C HIS A 131 -8.51 3.31 -20.23
N GLY A 132 -9.38 4.13 -19.66
CA GLY A 132 -10.09 3.90 -18.41
C GLY A 132 -11.09 2.75 -18.55
N PRO A 133 -12.07 2.63 -17.65
CA PRO A 133 -13.07 1.57 -17.67
C PRO A 133 -13.93 1.68 -18.93
N VAL A 134 -13.42 1.11 -20.01
CA VAL A 134 -14.00 1.16 -21.37
C VAL A 134 -15.26 0.31 -21.50
N TRP A 135 -15.55 -0.52 -20.50
CA TRP A 135 -16.75 -1.34 -20.47
C TRP A 135 -17.97 -0.64 -19.87
N GLY A 136 -17.89 0.68 -19.62
CA GLY A 136 -18.96 1.45 -19.02
C GLY A 136 -19.24 1.15 -17.55
N LEU A 137 -18.59 0.13 -17.01
CA LEU A 137 -18.81 -0.35 -15.65
C LEU A 137 -17.82 0.33 -14.71
N LYS A 138 -18.32 1.25 -13.93
CA LYS A 138 -17.51 1.95 -12.93
C LYS A 138 -17.25 1.11 -11.70
N GLU A 139 -18.05 0.07 -11.47
CA GLU A 139 -18.19 -0.57 -10.19
C GLU A 139 -17.44 -1.90 -10.08
N THR A 140 -18.05 -3.00 -10.48
CA THR A 140 -17.65 -4.35 -10.09
C THR A 140 -16.45 -4.88 -10.89
N TYR A 141 -16.32 -4.47 -12.17
CA TYR A 141 -15.28 -4.95 -13.09
C TYR A 141 -14.10 -4.00 -13.23
N HIS A 142 -13.97 -3.06 -12.31
CA HIS A 142 -12.87 -2.11 -12.33
C HIS A 142 -11.56 -2.83 -12.01
N ILE A 143 -10.75 -3.05 -13.03
CA ILE A 143 -9.36 -3.47 -12.91
C ILE A 143 -8.47 -2.26 -12.58
N GLU A 144 -7.22 -2.50 -12.25
CA GLU A 144 -6.27 -1.42 -11.91
C GLU A 144 -5.88 -0.59 -13.14
N THR A 145 -6.79 0.27 -13.56
CA THR A 145 -6.60 1.18 -14.68
C THR A 145 -6.45 2.62 -14.21
N LYS A 146 -5.87 3.47 -15.03
CA LYS A 146 -5.84 4.91 -14.83
C LYS A 146 -6.03 5.59 -16.17
N GLN A 147 -7.05 6.44 -16.26
CA GLN A 147 -7.27 7.26 -17.44
C GLN A 147 -6.74 8.67 -17.18
N THR A 148 -5.67 9.04 -17.85
CA THR A 148 -5.07 10.36 -17.77
C THR A 148 -4.76 10.93 -19.15
N SER A 149 -5.25 10.29 -20.22
CA SER A 149 -4.94 10.65 -21.62
C SER A 149 -3.43 10.72 -21.85
N ASP A 150 -2.73 9.67 -21.44
CA ASP A 150 -1.27 9.50 -21.52
C ASP A 150 -0.43 10.50 -20.70
N ALA A 151 -1.06 11.47 -20.05
CA ALA A 151 -0.33 12.45 -19.22
C ALA A 151 0.05 11.86 -17.85
N PHE A 152 1.27 12.16 -17.40
CA PHE A 152 1.66 11.93 -16.02
C PHE A 152 1.05 12.98 -15.11
N LYS A 153 0.42 12.54 -14.03
CA LYS A 153 -0.19 13.41 -13.01
C LYS A 153 0.31 13.01 -11.62
N VAL A 154 0.43 14.00 -10.74
CA VAL A 154 0.66 13.74 -9.32
C VAL A 154 -0.58 13.02 -8.77
N ASP A 155 -0.41 11.74 -8.50
CA ASP A 155 -1.48 10.88 -7.96
C ASP A 155 -1.55 10.99 -6.45
N LYS A 156 -0.40 11.09 -5.80
CA LYS A 156 -0.26 11.18 -4.33
C LYS A 156 0.97 12.01 -3.98
N ILE A 157 0.88 12.73 -2.86
CA ILE A 157 2.03 13.38 -2.24
C ILE A 157 1.75 13.64 -0.77
N TRP A 158 2.63 13.17 0.10
CA TRP A 158 2.59 13.44 1.53
C TRP A 158 3.97 13.27 2.17
N TYR A 159 4.13 13.86 3.34
CA TYR A 159 5.33 13.75 4.16
C TYR A 159 5.04 12.95 5.42
N THR A 160 5.89 12.00 5.72
CA THR A 160 5.84 11.14 6.90
C THR A 160 7.11 11.34 7.70
N PHE A 161 6.98 11.50 9.01
CA PHE A 161 8.13 11.69 9.90
C PHE A 161 7.89 11.05 11.28
N PRO A 162 8.93 10.47 11.89
CA PRO A 162 8.85 9.91 13.23
C PRO A 162 8.82 11.03 14.27
N VAL A 163 8.13 10.78 15.40
CA VAL A 163 8.12 11.60 16.58
C VAL A 163 8.41 10.71 17.78
N GLY A 164 9.68 10.56 18.13
CA GLY A 164 10.14 9.55 19.08
C GLY A 164 10.17 8.15 18.45
N GLU A 165 10.11 7.11 19.27
CA GLU A 165 10.35 5.71 18.83
C GLU A 165 9.11 5.01 18.26
N SER A 166 7.93 5.30 18.81
CA SER A 166 6.69 4.57 18.50
C SER A 166 5.63 5.39 17.76
N PHE A 167 5.86 6.68 17.57
CA PHE A 167 4.90 7.59 16.96
C PHE A 167 5.39 8.06 15.59
N THR A 168 4.52 7.95 14.58
CA THR A 168 4.76 8.44 13.22
C THR A 168 3.64 9.37 12.82
N ALA A 169 3.98 10.58 12.43
CA ALA A 169 3.04 11.56 11.90
C ALA A 169 3.15 11.68 10.39
N PHE A 170 2.06 12.09 9.76
CA PHE A 170 2.03 12.36 8.32
C PHE A 170 1.07 13.49 7.99
N VAL A 171 1.39 14.20 6.93
CA VAL A 171 0.60 15.32 6.40
C VAL A 171 0.84 15.48 4.91
N GLY A 172 -0.16 15.84 4.18
CA GLY A 172 0.03 16.12 2.75
C GLY A 172 -1.23 16.61 2.03
N PRO A 173 -1.03 17.24 0.88
CA PRO A 173 -2.14 17.72 0.05
C PRO A 173 -2.88 16.59 -0.68
N ARG A 174 -2.29 15.40 -0.78
CA ARG A 174 -2.87 14.23 -1.45
C ARG A 174 -2.44 12.95 -0.76
N ILE A 175 -2.88 12.76 0.50
CA ILE A 175 -2.65 11.50 1.22
C ILE A 175 -3.60 10.41 0.71
N GLU A 176 -3.21 9.16 0.91
CA GLU A 176 -4.12 8.03 0.72
C GLU A 176 -4.48 7.46 2.09
N ASN A 177 -5.72 7.64 2.54
CA ASN A 177 -6.14 7.31 3.90
C ASN A 177 -5.76 5.89 4.35
N TYR A 178 -5.94 4.88 3.51
CA TYR A 178 -5.65 3.50 3.90
C TYR A 178 -4.14 3.15 3.96
N TYR A 179 -3.25 3.98 3.44
CA TYR A 179 -1.80 3.82 3.68
C TYR A 179 -1.42 4.25 5.09
N MET A 180 -2.30 5.00 5.74
CA MET A 180 -2.10 5.56 7.06
C MET A 180 -2.62 4.64 8.18
N TYR A 181 -3.03 3.44 7.89
CA TYR A 181 -3.39 2.42 8.88
C TYR A 181 -2.17 1.62 9.32
N ILE A 182 -2.27 0.94 10.47
CA ILE A 182 -1.24 0.01 10.95
C ILE A 182 -1.02 -1.07 9.90
N THR A 183 -2.09 -1.72 9.46
CA THR A 183 -2.06 -2.55 8.25
C THR A 183 -3.46 -2.66 7.65
N PRO A 184 -3.60 -2.56 6.32
CA PRO A 184 -4.91 -2.69 5.69
C PRO A 184 -5.30 -4.15 5.48
N SER A 185 -4.70 -4.82 4.54
CA SER A 185 -4.99 -6.21 4.16
C SER A 185 -3.80 -6.79 3.41
N ILE A 186 -3.56 -8.08 3.59
CA ILE A 186 -2.49 -8.79 2.89
C ILE A 186 -2.95 -9.45 1.60
N TYR A 187 -4.26 -9.52 1.32
CA TYR A 187 -4.75 -10.23 0.14
C TYR A 187 -4.13 -9.70 -1.15
N LYS A 188 -3.45 -10.58 -1.85
CA LYS A 188 -2.88 -10.39 -3.18
C LYS A 188 -2.91 -11.74 -3.92
N PRO A 189 -3.18 -11.75 -5.23
CA PRO A 189 -3.44 -10.62 -6.11
C PRO A 189 -4.90 -10.13 -6.01
N GLY A 190 -5.08 -8.81 -6.08
CA GLY A 190 -6.40 -8.21 -6.18
C GLY A 190 -6.73 -7.88 -7.64
N ALA A 191 -7.19 -8.84 -8.41
CA ALA A 191 -7.52 -8.63 -9.83
C ALA A 191 -8.62 -7.59 -10.01
N LEU A 192 -9.69 -7.68 -9.19
CA LEU A 192 -10.76 -6.70 -9.17
C LEU A 192 -10.51 -5.67 -8.06
N LYS A 193 -10.85 -4.44 -8.34
CA LYS A 193 -10.66 -3.33 -7.39
C LYS A 193 -11.51 -3.48 -6.13
N SER A 194 -12.71 -4.06 -6.26
CA SER A 194 -13.58 -4.43 -5.14
C SER A 194 -12.96 -5.45 -4.17
N MET A 195 -11.95 -6.20 -4.59
CA MET A 195 -11.25 -7.19 -3.76
C MET A 195 -9.99 -6.63 -3.09
N LYS A 196 -9.59 -5.41 -3.42
CA LYS A 196 -8.48 -4.74 -2.73
C LYS A 196 -8.91 -4.33 -1.32
N LEU A 197 -7.95 -4.25 -0.43
CA LEU A 197 -8.14 -3.81 0.95
C LEU A 197 -9.19 -4.63 1.73
N GLY A 198 -9.32 -5.91 1.38
CA GLY A 198 -10.34 -6.76 1.97
C GLY A 198 -11.76 -6.44 1.50
N GLY A 199 -11.92 -5.89 0.29
CA GLY A 199 -13.21 -5.62 -0.34
C GLY A 199 -14.01 -4.48 0.27
N ASN A 200 -13.38 -3.51 0.91
CA ASN A 200 -13.99 -2.63 1.89
C ASN A 200 -14.30 -1.23 1.38
N SER A 201 -15.53 -0.80 1.54
CA SER A 201 -15.95 0.58 1.23
C SER A 201 -15.62 1.58 2.35
N ASN A 202 -15.54 1.14 3.62
CA ASN A 202 -15.16 2.04 4.72
C ASN A 202 -13.70 2.45 4.65
N PHE A 203 -12.82 1.58 4.14
CA PHE A 203 -11.47 1.97 3.77
C PHE A 203 -11.41 2.85 2.52
N GLY A 204 -12.50 3.07 1.85
CA GLY A 204 -12.62 3.67 0.54
C GLY A 204 -11.47 4.62 0.23
N ALA A 205 -10.77 4.33 -0.87
CA ALA A 205 -9.60 5.08 -1.28
C ALA A 205 -9.93 6.56 -1.44
N SER A 206 -9.25 7.39 -0.69
CA SER A 206 -9.29 8.82 -0.86
C SER A 206 -7.88 9.37 -1.04
N THR A 207 -7.71 10.21 -2.05
CA THR A 207 -6.43 10.86 -2.34
C THR A 207 -6.64 12.37 -2.26
N ASP A 208 -6.78 12.87 -1.05
CA ASP A 208 -7.17 14.26 -0.78
C ASP A 208 -6.25 14.88 0.29
N VAL A 209 -6.43 16.15 0.58
CA VAL A 209 -5.71 16.81 1.67
C VAL A 209 -5.98 16.06 2.98
N GLY A 210 -4.94 15.83 3.75
CA GLY A 210 -5.12 15.11 5.00
C GLY A 210 -3.87 15.06 5.87
N PHE A 211 -4.07 14.56 7.08
CA PHE A 211 -3.04 14.36 8.08
C PHE A 211 -3.45 13.28 9.07
N GLY A 212 -2.52 12.85 9.89
CA GLY A 212 -2.79 11.87 10.93
C GLY A 212 -1.52 11.31 11.54
N PHE A 213 -1.69 10.19 12.23
CA PHE A 213 -0.60 9.52 12.92
C PHE A 213 -0.81 8.01 13.02
N LYS A 214 0.29 7.32 13.28
CA LYS A 214 0.35 5.94 13.76
C LYS A 214 1.11 5.92 15.07
N TYR A 215 0.64 5.10 16.00
CA TYR A 215 1.33 4.78 17.23
C TYR A 215 1.41 3.26 17.34
N GLU A 216 2.62 2.73 17.28
CA GLU A 216 2.89 1.29 17.22
C GLU A 216 3.77 0.90 18.39
N LEU A 217 3.37 -0.16 19.10
CA LEU A 217 4.07 -0.70 20.25
C LEU A 217 4.77 -2.01 19.87
N ASP A 218 5.91 -2.28 20.48
CA ASP A 218 6.71 -3.49 20.27
C ASP A 218 5.96 -4.79 20.57
N ASN A 219 4.91 -4.73 21.40
CA ASN A 219 4.06 -5.86 21.72
C ASN A 219 3.01 -6.20 20.65
N GLY A 220 3.00 -5.48 19.54
CA GLY A 220 2.11 -5.69 18.39
C GLY A 220 0.82 -4.88 18.41
N PHE A 221 0.50 -4.18 19.50
CA PHE A 221 -0.63 -3.26 19.50
C PHE A 221 -0.30 -1.95 18.81
N GLY A 222 -1.28 -1.41 18.09
CA GLY A 222 -1.14 -0.12 17.44
C GLY A 222 -2.48 0.59 17.29
N ILE A 223 -2.39 1.91 17.20
CA ILE A 223 -3.51 2.79 16.87
C ILE A 223 -3.09 3.72 15.75
N ALA A 224 -3.94 3.91 14.75
CA ALA A 224 -3.74 4.88 13.69
C ALA A 224 -5.00 5.73 13.56
N SER A 225 -4.80 7.02 13.32
CA SER A 225 -5.92 7.92 13.06
C SER A 225 -5.52 8.90 11.96
N ASN A 226 -6.43 9.10 11.02
CA ASN A 226 -6.21 10.04 9.93
C ASN A 226 -7.52 10.72 9.51
N VAL A 227 -7.39 11.90 8.99
CA VAL A 227 -8.46 12.65 8.36
C VAL A 227 -8.08 12.97 6.92
N VAL A 228 -9.03 12.86 6.01
CA VAL A 228 -8.95 13.32 4.63
C VAL A 228 -10.12 14.22 4.32
N ASP A 229 -9.88 15.27 3.55
CA ASP A 229 -10.88 16.29 3.25
C ASP A 229 -10.79 16.72 1.78
N LYS A 230 -11.82 16.43 1.00
CA LYS A 230 -11.91 16.78 -0.42
C LYS A 230 -12.17 18.27 -0.65
N SER A 231 -12.77 18.93 0.30
CA SER A 231 -13.11 20.35 0.19
C SER A 231 -11.97 21.28 0.58
N ALA A 232 -10.88 20.73 1.15
CA ALA A 232 -9.75 21.54 1.61
C ALA A 232 -8.98 22.24 0.48
N ASP A 233 -9.03 21.72 -0.75
CA ASP A 233 -8.43 22.33 -1.94
C ASP A 233 -9.43 23.18 -2.76
N GLY A 234 -10.64 23.36 -2.26
CA GLY A 234 -11.72 24.09 -2.93
C GLY A 234 -12.42 23.34 -4.06
N SER A 235 -11.98 22.12 -4.38
CA SER A 235 -12.53 21.34 -5.51
C SER A 235 -13.77 20.53 -5.17
N GLY A 236 -14.02 20.31 -3.88
CA GLY A 236 -15.08 19.45 -3.37
C GLY A 236 -16.31 20.17 -2.83
N LEU A 237 -16.47 21.44 -3.15
CA LEU A 237 -17.64 22.19 -2.70
C LEU A 237 -18.92 21.55 -3.25
N LEU A 238 -19.88 21.32 -2.37
CA LEU A 238 -21.20 20.83 -2.76
C LEU A 238 -21.87 21.87 -3.68
N GLU A 239 -22.27 21.43 -4.86
CA GLU A 239 -23.01 22.28 -5.81
C GLU A 239 -24.28 22.75 -5.14
N GLY A 240 -24.43 24.07 -4.93
CA GLY A 240 -25.56 24.67 -4.21
C GLY A 240 -25.28 25.08 -2.75
N SER A 241 -24.11 24.79 -2.20
CA SER A 241 -23.68 25.41 -0.96
C SER A 241 -23.43 26.91 -1.22
N LEU A 242 -24.32 27.75 -0.72
CA LEU A 242 -24.24 29.20 -0.91
C LEU A 242 -23.13 29.85 -0.08
N ASP A 243 -22.49 29.10 0.80
CA ASP A 243 -21.48 29.63 1.71
C ASP A 243 -20.13 29.00 1.47
N THR A 244 -19.38 29.54 0.50
CA THR A 244 -17.99 29.18 0.23
C THR A 244 -17.05 29.49 1.40
N GLN A 245 -17.54 30.16 2.46
CA GLN A 245 -16.75 30.51 3.65
C GLN A 245 -16.77 29.40 4.70
N THR A 246 -17.70 28.47 4.65
CA THR A 246 -17.85 27.35 5.60
C THR A 246 -17.27 26.04 5.08
N GLY A 247 -16.91 25.96 3.80
CA GLY A 247 -16.13 24.88 3.22
C GLY A 247 -14.66 24.97 3.64
N GLY A 248 -13.87 23.97 3.27
CA GLY A 248 -12.44 23.90 3.58
C GLY A 248 -12.13 22.89 4.66
N LEU A 249 -10.87 22.84 5.07
CA LEU A 249 -10.38 21.80 5.97
C LEU A 249 -11.12 21.80 7.30
N LEU A 250 -11.84 20.72 7.58
CA LEU A 250 -12.64 20.50 8.78
C LEU A 250 -13.79 21.53 8.99
N GLY A 251 -14.21 22.20 7.92
CA GLY A 251 -15.36 23.11 7.97
C GLY A 251 -16.69 22.37 8.18
N GLU A 252 -17.72 23.11 8.56
CA GLU A 252 -19.09 22.57 8.80
C GLU A 252 -19.65 21.84 7.57
N TYR A 253 -19.38 22.36 6.36
CA TYR A 253 -19.80 21.77 5.09
C TYR A 253 -18.69 21.01 4.36
N SER A 254 -17.65 20.59 5.09
CA SER A 254 -16.53 19.84 4.48
C SER A 254 -16.97 18.46 4.01
N ILE A 255 -16.33 17.97 2.96
CA ILE A 255 -16.46 16.60 2.50
C ILE A 255 -15.30 15.81 3.10
N ARG A 256 -15.47 15.38 4.33
CA ARG A 256 -14.38 14.77 5.12
C ARG A 256 -14.66 13.33 5.50
N LYS A 257 -13.60 12.65 5.81
CA LYS A 257 -13.62 11.31 6.39
C LYS A 257 -12.53 11.22 7.47
N TRP A 258 -12.93 10.82 8.66
CA TRP A 258 -12.03 10.59 9.78
C TRP A 258 -12.03 9.10 10.10
N ASP A 259 -10.89 8.47 9.92
CA ASP A 259 -10.71 7.05 10.19
C ASP A 259 -9.82 6.86 11.43
N THR A 260 -10.23 5.98 12.33
CA THR A 260 -9.42 5.56 13.47
C THR A 260 -9.40 4.05 13.54
N GLN A 261 -8.20 3.47 13.52
CA GLN A 261 -7.98 2.03 13.59
C GLN A 261 -7.27 1.66 14.88
N VAL A 262 -7.76 0.61 15.54
CA VAL A 262 -7.03 -0.12 16.56
C VAL A 262 -6.67 -1.48 16.01
N ALA A 263 -5.42 -1.89 16.16
CA ALA A 263 -4.90 -3.11 15.57
C ALA A 263 -4.00 -3.87 16.53
N TYR A 264 -3.96 -5.18 16.35
CA TYR A 264 -2.95 -6.07 16.90
C TYR A 264 -2.33 -6.87 15.77
N THR A 265 -1.02 -6.74 15.59
CA THR A 265 -0.27 -7.35 14.50
C THR A 265 0.93 -8.11 15.04
N THR A 266 1.11 -9.31 14.56
CA THR A 266 2.29 -10.14 14.77
C THR A 266 2.86 -10.57 13.43
N ASP A 267 3.95 -11.31 13.41
CA ASP A 267 4.54 -11.84 12.17
C ASP A 267 3.54 -12.63 11.31
N ARG A 268 2.54 -13.25 11.94
CA ARG A 268 1.61 -14.16 11.26
C ARG A 268 0.13 -13.80 11.41
N TRP A 269 -0.20 -12.93 12.32
CA TRP A 269 -1.58 -12.58 12.63
C TRP A 269 -1.80 -11.08 12.60
N HIS A 270 -2.96 -10.71 12.15
CA HIS A 270 -3.47 -9.35 12.27
C HIS A 270 -4.95 -9.39 12.59
N VAL A 271 -5.36 -8.55 13.49
CA VAL A 271 -6.75 -8.21 13.72
C VAL A 271 -6.86 -6.70 13.91
N SER A 272 -7.87 -6.09 13.31
CA SER A 272 -8.13 -4.67 13.47
C SER A 272 -9.61 -4.34 13.42
N ALA A 273 -9.95 -3.26 14.10
CA ALA A 273 -11.22 -2.58 13.99
C ALA A 273 -10.96 -1.13 13.59
N THR A 274 -11.62 -0.66 12.55
CA THR A 274 -11.51 0.73 12.07
C THR A 274 -12.88 1.37 12.15
N VAL A 275 -12.96 2.48 12.85
CA VAL A 275 -14.14 3.35 12.86
C VAL A 275 -13.91 4.45 11.84
N SER A 276 -14.90 4.71 11.01
CA SER A 276 -14.90 5.73 9.96
C SER A 276 -16.10 6.65 10.14
N ASP A 277 -15.82 7.89 10.51
CA ASP A 277 -16.78 8.98 10.58
C ASP A 277 -16.66 9.83 9.32
N ALA A 278 -17.71 9.90 8.52
CA ALA A 278 -17.67 10.56 7.23
C ALA A 278 -18.84 11.54 7.08
N GLN A 279 -18.49 12.77 6.78
CA GLN A 279 -19.42 13.87 6.54
C GLN A 279 -19.48 14.18 5.04
N ASN A 280 -20.69 14.20 4.47
CA ASN A 280 -20.94 14.51 3.05
C ASN A 280 -20.11 13.62 2.08
N TRP A 281 -19.62 12.49 2.53
CA TRP A 281 -18.70 11.63 1.79
C TRP A 281 -19.44 10.62 0.92
N THR A 282 -19.04 10.46 -0.33
CA THR A 282 -19.62 9.47 -1.26
C THR A 282 -18.74 8.22 -1.33
N SER A 283 -19.33 7.06 -1.11
CA SER A 283 -18.65 5.77 -1.29
C SER A 283 -18.22 5.53 -2.73
N GLN A 284 -17.15 4.80 -2.89
CA GLN A 284 -16.65 4.43 -4.23
C GLN A 284 -17.56 3.35 -4.85
N ASN A 285 -18.02 3.59 -6.06
CA ASN A 285 -18.96 2.69 -6.75
C ASN A 285 -18.43 1.27 -6.96
N TYR A 286 -17.11 1.07 -7.03
CA TYR A 286 -16.53 -0.26 -7.16
C TYR A 286 -16.53 -1.08 -5.85
N ASN A 287 -16.82 -0.45 -4.71
CA ASN A 287 -16.90 -1.08 -3.40
C ASN A 287 -18.35 -1.18 -2.89
N ALA A 288 -19.31 -0.62 -3.59
CA ALA A 288 -20.69 -0.53 -3.15
C ALA A 288 -21.66 -0.79 -4.30
N THR A 289 -22.84 -1.35 -4.01
CA THR A 289 -23.95 -1.34 -4.95
C THR A 289 -24.44 0.09 -5.20
N ALA A 290 -25.10 0.34 -6.30
CA ALA A 290 -25.56 1.69 -6.66
C ALA A 290 -26.41 2.33 -5.54
N LEU A 291 -27.30 1.55 -4.92
CA LEU A 291 -28.13 2.02 -3.81
C LEU A 291 -27.30 2.32 -2.55
N ALA A 292 -26.33 1.48 -2.22
CA ALA A 292 -25.45 1.70 -1.08
C ALA A 292 -24.44 2.83 -1.30
N ALA A 293 -24.03 3.06 -2.54
CA ALA A 293 -23.18 4.20 -2.90
C ALA A 293 -23.92 5.54 -2.73
N GLY A 294 -25.25 5.53 -2.83
CA GLY A 294 -26.09 6.70 -2.57
C GLY A 294 -26.42 6.96 -1.10
N MET A 295 -25.97 6.08 -0.17
CA MET A 295 -26.18 6.31 1.28
C MET A 295 -25.49 7.56 1.79
N ASP A 296 -24.38 7.91 1.17
CA ASP A 296 -23.61 9.10 1.50
C ASP A 296 -24.22 10.27 0.74
N GLY A 297 -25.44 10.59 1.08
CA GLY A 297 -26.08 11.75 0.50
C GLY A 297 -25.48 13.03 1.02
N ARG A 298 -25.70 14.12 0.28
CA ARG A 298 -25.33 15.48 0.66
C ARG A 298 -26.01 15.96 1.94
N ASP A 299 -26.83 15.13 2.55
CA ASP A 299 -27.76 15.48 3.63
C ASP A 299 -27.61 14.58 4.87
N GLY A 300 -26.47 13.94 5.09
CA GLY A 300 -26.29 13.10 6.26
C GLY A 300 -24.85 12.64 6.48
N ASP A 301 -24.52 12.44 7.74
CA ASP A 301 -23.27 11.86 8.15
C ASP A 301 -23.38 10.33 8.17
N THR A 302 -22.25 9.66 7.98
CA THR A 302 -22.20 8.21 8.03
C THR A 302 -21.13 7.75 9.03
N LEU A 303 -21.50 6.74 9.81
CA LEU A 303 -20.58 6.03 10.69
C LEU A 303 -20.38 4.61 10.19
N GLY A 304 -19.14 4.24 9.94
CA GLY A 304 -18.75 2.91 9.52
C GLY A 304 -17.85 2.22 10.51
N VAL A 305 -18.00 0.90 10.63
CA VAL A 305 -17.05 0.05 11.38
C VAL A 305 -16.58 -1.06 10.47
N ALA A 306 -15.28 -1.25 10.41
CA ALA A 306 -14.63 -2.25 9.57
C ALA A 306 -13.77 -3.18 10.42
N PHE A 307 -14.00 -4.48 10.32
CA PHE A 307 -13.18 -5.51 10.94
C PHE A 307 -12.31 -6.18 9.89
N ARG A 308 -11.03 -6.34 10.19
CA ARG A 308 -10.06 -7.02 9.32
C ARG A 308 -9.24 -7.99 10.12
N SER A 309 -8.96 -9.13 9.52
CA SER A 309 -8.04 -10.11 10.06
C SER A 309 -7.33 -10.83 8.93
N TYR A 310 -6.09 -11.22 9.17
CA TYR A 310 -5.39 -12.17 8.35
C TYR A 310 -4.56 -13.14 9.20
N TRP A 311 -4.28 -14.28 8.58
CA TRP A 311 -3.35 -15.26 9.08
C TRP A 311 -2.45 -15.73 7.93
N MET A 312 -1.16 -15.90 8.23
CA MET A 312 -0.15 -16.40 7.28
C MET A 312 0.47 -17.69 7.81
N PRO A 313 0.66 -18.72 6.97
CA PRO A 313 1.40 -19.91 7.34
C PRO A 313 2.87 -19.57 7.61
N GLU A 314 3.56 -20.44 8.34
CA GLU A 314 4.98 -20.26 8.66
C GLU A 314 5.86 -20.38 7.41
N ASN A 315 5.49 -21.30 6.51
CA ASN A 315 6.23 -21.55 5.27
C ASN A 315 5.37 -21.22 4.06
N THR A 316 5.97 -20.57 3.06
CA THR A 316 5.40 -20.38 1.73
C THR A 316 5.67 -21.60 0.83
N GLY A 317 5.04 -21.65 -0.36
CA GLY A 317 5.22 -22.77 -1.29
C GLY A 317 4.42 -24.03 -0.94
N GLY A 318 3.67 -24.03 0.15
CA GLY A 318 2.81 -25.13 0.57
C GLY A 318 1.36 -24.99 0.10
N ILE A 319 0.55 -26.04 0.38
CA ILE A 319 -0.88 -26.05 0.06
C ILE A 319 -1.68 -25.06 0.93
N THR A 320 -1.18 -24.72 2.12
CA THR A 320 -1.86 -23.83 3.06
C THR A 320 -1.75 -22.38 2.62
N PRO A 321 -2.87 -21.70 2.34
CA PRO A 321 -2.85 -20.30 1.90
C PRO A 321 -2.67 -19.33 3.06
N ASP A 322 -2.27 -18.09 2.74
CA ASP A 322 -2.60 -16.94 3.56
C ASP A 322 -4.13 -16.76 3.53
N VAL A 323 -4.73 -16.48 4.65
CA VAL A 323 -6.17 -16.22 4.76
C VAL A 323 -6.39 -14.77 5.17
N SER A 324 -7.27 -14.07 4.46
CA SER A 324 -7.64 -12.69 4.77
C SER A 324 -9.16 -12.58 4.80
N VAL A 325 -9.71 -11.96 5.84
CA VAL A 325 -11.16 -11.76 5.99
C VAL A 325 -11.47 -10.33 6.39
N GLY A 326 -12.65 -9.87 5.98
CA GLY A 326 -13.14 -8.56 6.32
C GLY A 326 -14.66 -8.53 6.43
N TYR A 327 -15.15 -7.66 7.31
CA TYR A 327 -16.57 -7.38 7.46
C TYR A 327 -16.78 -5.93 7.81
N ASP A 328 -17.76 -5.29 7.15
CA ASP A 328 -18.07 -3.89 7.34
C ASP A 328 -19.53 -3.69 7.65
N ILE A 329 -19.78 -2.72 8.50
CA ILE A 329 -21.11 -2.17 8.78
C ILE A 329 -21.02 -0.67 8.57
N LYS A 330 -21.97 -0.08 7.88
CA LYS A 330 -22.10 1.36 7.65
C LYS A 330 -23.52 1.79 7.93
N GLY A 331 -23.68 2.81 8.76
CA GLY A 331 -24.94 3.45 9.06
C GLY A 331 -24.95 4.92 8.64
N THR A 332 -26.13 5.50 8.45
CA THR A 332 -26.33 6.94 8.22
C THR A 332 -27.34 7.49 9.21
N ASP A 333 -27.17 8.73 9.59
CA ASP A 333 -28.13 9.48 10.42
C ASP A 333 -29.30 10.05 9.61
N ASN A 334 -29.29 9.93 8.28
CA ASN A 334 -30.36 10.36 7.41
C ASN A 334 -31.68 9.65 7.78
N GLN A 335 -32.72 10.45 8.10
CA GLN A 335 -34.01 9.99 8.53
C GLN A 335 -35.08 10.02 7.42
N THR A 336 -34.70 10.30 6.19
CA THR A 336 -35.64 10.39 5.07
C THR A 336 -36.23 9.01 4.75
N ALA A 337 -37.57 8.91 4.76
CA ALA A 337 -38.27 7.66 4.49
C ALA A 337 -37.98 7.15 3.07
N GLY A 338 -37.73 5.83 2.96
CA GLY A 338 -37.38 5.17 1.71
C GLY A 338 -35.91 5.19 1.35
N LEU A 339 -35.04 5.92 2.09
CA LEU A 339 -33.62 5.90 1.86
C LEU A 339 -32.89 4.79 2.65
N PRO A 340 -31.75 4.34 2.17
CA PRO A 340 -30.90 3.40 2.90
C PRO A 340 -30.52 3.92 4.30
N LYS A 341 -30.59 3.04 5.29
CA LYS A 341 -30.18 3.32 6.67
C LYS A 341 -28.89 2.61 7.05
N GLU A 342 -28.78 1.36 6.65
CA GLU A 342 -27.62 0.52 6.96
C GLU A 342 -27.19 -0.26 5.73
N ALA A 343 -25.89 -0.50 5.63
CA ALA A 343 -25.31 -1.36 4.62
C ALA A 343 -24.19 -2.19 5.20
N THR A 344 -23.98 -3.37 4.64
CA THR A 344 -22.93 -4.30 5.05
C THR A 344 -22.13 -4.77 3.87
N SER A 345 -20.87 -5.14 4.11
CA SER A 345 -20.01 -5.82 3.16
C SER A 345 -19.18 -6.91 3.84
N TRP A 346 -18.73 -7.88 3.06
CA TRP A 346 -17.80 -8.89 3.55
C TRP A 346 -16.82 -9.31 2.47
N PHE A 347 -15.69 -9.84 2.92
CA PHE A 347 -14.61 -10.32 2.08
C PHE A 347 -13.93 -11.55 2.68
N ILE A 348 -13.59 -12.52 1.82
CA ILE A 348 -12.74 -13.66 2.16
C ILE A 348 -11.75 -13.83 1.01
N GLY A 349 -10.46 -13.88 1.33
CA GLY A 349 -9.38 -14.10 0.37
C GLY A 349 -8.43 -15.18 0.83
N LEU A 350 -8.04 -16.03 -0.10
CA LEU A 350 -7.01 -17.05 0.04
C LEU A 350 -5.88 -16.72 -0.94
N SER A 351 -4.64 -16.70 -0.48
CA SER A 351 -3.49 -16.38 -1.31
C SER A 351 -2.36 -17.37 -1.04
N TRP A 352 -1.82 -17.93 -2.10
CA TRP A 352 -0.65 -18.81 -2.07
C TRP A 352 0.53 -18.07 -2.66
N LYS A 353 1.68 -18.22 -2.05
CA LYS A 353 2.95 -17.64 -2.50
C LYS A 353 3.90 -18.76 -2.85
N ASP A 354 4.78 -18.51 -3.83
CA ASP A 354 5.90 -19.39 -4.19
C ASP A 354 5.48 -20.81 -4.57
N ILE A 355 4.32 -20.99 -5.24
CA ILE A 355 3.77 -22.31 -5.60
C ILE A 355 4.44 -22.88 -6.84
N LEU A 356 4.62 -22.08 -7.87
CA LEU A 356 5.21 -22.51 -9.14
C LEU A 356 6.67 -22.05 -9.26
N GLN A 357 6.93 -20.83 -8.83
CA GLN A 357 8.26 -20.23 -8.81
C GLN A 357 8.33 -19.15 -7.72
N ALA A 358 9.56 -18.77 -7.35
CA ALA A 358 9.77 -17.74 -6.36
C ALA A 358 9.04 -16.44 -6.75
N GLU A 359 8.38 -15.83 -5.77
CA GLU A 359 7.63 -14.57 -5.87
C GLU A 359 6.31 -14.64 -6.65
N ASP A 360 5.91 -15.80 -7.16
CA ASP A 360 4.59 -15.95 -7.75
C ASP A 360 3.48 -15.89 -6.69
N ARG A 361 2.27 -15.58 -7.14
CA ARG A 361 1.09 -15.53 -6.28
C ARG A 361 -0.14 -16.04 -7.02
N ILE A 362 -0.83 -16.95 -6.38
CA ILE A 362 -2.15 -17.43 -6.80
C ILE A 362 -3.15 -17.00 -5.74
N GLY A 363 -4.31 -16.51 -6.13
CA GLY A 363 -5.34 -16.07 -5.19
C GLY A 363 -6.73 -16.49 -5.62
N LEU A 364 -7.56 -16.77 -4.61
CA LEU A 364 -8.98 -16.98 -4.73
C LEU A 364 -9.68 -16.08 -3.73
N ALA A 365 -10.67 -15.31 -4.17
CA ALA A 365 -11.43 -14.46 -3.27
C ALA A 365 -12.91 -14.44 -3.60
N ALA A 366 -13.70 -14.21 -2.56
CA ALA A 366 -15.12 -13.89 -2.64
C ALA A 366 -15.42 -12.64 -1.84
N THR A 367 -16.25 -11.77 -2.37
CA THR A 367 -16.64 -10.53 -1.71
C THR A 367 -18.08 -10.18 -2.03
N GLN A 368 -18.76 -9.56 -1.07
CA GLN A 368 -19.95 -8.78 -1.31
C GLN A 368 -19.59 -7.31 -1.13
N PRO A 369 -19.63 -6.49 -2.18
CA PRO A 369 -19.54 -5.05 -2.04
C PRO A 369 -20.60 -4.52 -1.06
N LEU A 370 -20.42 -3.33 -0.54
CA LEU A 370 -21.36 -2.69 0.36
C LEU A 370 -22.77 -2.75 -0.25
N LYS A 371 -23.66 -3.42 0.45
CA LYS A 371 -25.06 -3.64 0.05
C LYS A 371 -25.97 -3.17 1.17
N VAL A 372 -27.03 -2.45 0.81
CA VAL A 372 -28.04 -2.01 1.77
C VAL A 372 -28.66 -3.23 2.46
N SER A 373 -28.64 -3.20 3.78
CA SER A 373 -29.21 -4.23 4.65
C SER A 373 -30.49 -3.75 5.35
N ASN A 374 -30.65 -2.43 5.51
CA ASN A 374 -31.81 -1.84 6.15
C ASN A 374 -32.12 -0.45 5.56
N CYS A 375 -33.40 -0.05 5.62
CA CYS A 375 -33.88 1.23 5.09
C CYS A 375 -34.73 1.96 6.11
N GLN A 376 -34.91 3.28 5.94
CA GLN A 376 -35.84 4.09 6.69
C GLN A 376 -37.27 3.83 6.16
N GLY A 377 -38.03 2.90 6.79
CA GLY A 377 -39.34 2.50 6.33
C GLY A 377 -39.30 1.52 5.14
N ALA A 378 -40.37 1.45 4.35
CA ALA A 378 -40.39 0.53 3.21
C ALA A 378 -39.47 0.99 2.10
N CYS A 379 -38.33 0.33 1.95
CA CYS A 379 -37.52 0.45 0.75
C CYS A 379 -38.14 -0.35 -0.38
N THR A 380 -38.26 0.22 -1.54
CA THR A 380 -38.22 -0.51 -2.80
C THR A 380 -36.79 -0.93 -3.07
N CYS A 381 -36.27 -1.81 -2.23
CA CYS A 381 -34.95 -2.44 -2.47
C CYS A 381 -35.16 -3.56 -3.48
N LEU A 382 -34.96 -3.26 -4.75
CA LEU A 382 -34.81 -4.25 -5.82
C LEU A 382 -33.33 -4.58 -5.96
#